data_de1172fb963434be8ec9d087a4328d10
#
_entry.id   de1172fb963434be8ec9d087a4328d10
#
_cell.length_a   1.000
_cell.length_b   1.000
_cell.length_c   1.000
_cell.angle_alpha   90.00
_cell.angle_beta   90.00
_cell.angle_gamma   90.00
#
_symmetry.space_group_name_H-M   'P 1'
#
loop_
_entity.id
_entity.type
_entity.pdbx_description
1 polymer ?
#
loop_
_entity_poly.entity_id
_entity_poly.type
_entity_poly.pdbx_seq_one_letter_code
_entity_poly.pdbx_strand_id
1 'polypeptide(L)'
;VNNAGIMAVPYALTADGFESQIGTNHLGHFALTNMLLPVITDRVVTVSSMMHLFGYISLTDLNWKSRPYLAWPAYGQSKLANLLFTSELQRRLSAAGSPVKAHAAHPGYSATNLQGHTGSRWGSRVAGIGNKVMATDADFGARQTLYAVSAELPGDSFIGPRFAMRGPTGPSPRSPLARKQSTARALWTLSEQLTATEFPL
;
A
#
# COMPACT_ATOMS: atom_id res chain seq x y z
N VAL A 1 9.05 4.27 7.07
CA VAL A 1 8.46 4.04 5.73
C VAL A 1 8.06 2.58 5.58
N ASN A 2 6.78 2.33 5.33
CA ASN A 2 6.21 1.03 5.03
C ASN A 2 6.40 0.74 3.53
N ASN A 3 7.58 0.27 3.16
CA ASN A 3 7.99 0.11 1.76
C ASN A 3 7.93 -1.34 1.25
N ALA A 4 8.16 -2.33 2.10
CA ALA A 4 8.20 -3.74 1.68
C ALA A 4 6.94 -4.12 0.90
N GLY A 5 7.09 -4.93 -0.14
CA GLY A 5 5.93 -5.33 -0.93
C GLY A 5 6.25 -6.33 -2.02
N ILE A 6 5.24 -7.10 -2.37
CA ILE A 6 5.24 -8.06 -3.47
C ILE A 6 4.07 -7.73 -4.40
N MET A 7 4.16 -8.10 -5.67
CA MET A 7 3.21 -7.71 -6.69
C MET A 7 2.84 -8.88 -7.61
N ALA A 8 1.53 -9.11 -7.75
CA ALA A 8 0.94 -10.06 -8.68
C ALA A 8 1.57 -11.47 -8.65
N VAL A 9 1.92 -11.92 -7.45
CA VAL A 9 2.51 -13.26 -7.22
C VAL A 9 1.41 -14.35 -7.24
N PRO A 10 1.75 -15.61 -7.51
CA PRO A 10 0.85 -16.74 -7.33
C PRO A 10 0.30 -16.80 -5.89
N TYR A 11 -0.86 -17.46 -5.74
CA TYR A 11 -1.42 -17.68 -4.40
C TYR A 11 -0.43 -18.44 -3.51
N ALA A 12 -0.13 -17.84 -2.40
CA ALA A 12 0.67 -18.44 -1.33
C ALA A 12 0.21 -17.86 0.01
N LEU A 13 0.53 -18.53 1.09
CA LEU A 13 0.30 -18.05 2.44
C LEU A 13 1.62 -17.64 3.10
N THR A 14 1.57 -16.61 3.94
CA THR A 14 2.66 -16.27 4.87
C THR A 14 2.76 -17.34 5.96
N ALA A 15 3.82 -17.29 6.76
CA ALA A 15 3.97 -18.16 7.93
C ALA A 15 2.79 -18.04 8.91
N ASP A 16 2.18 -16.85 8.98
CA ASP A 16 1.02 -16.57 9.83
C ASP A 16 -0.32 -16.96 9.19
N GLY A 17 -0.31 -17.56 7.97
CA GLY A 17 -1.50 -18.04 7.29
C GLY A 17 -2.31 -16.95 6.53
N PHE A 18 -1.72 -15.79 6.25
CA PHE A 18 -2.33 -14.75 5.42
C PHE A 18 -2.00 -14.94 3.95
N GLU A 19 -2.92 -14.56 3.05
CA GLU A 19 -2.57 -14.43 1.62
C GLU A 19 -1.36 -13.51 1.48
N SER A 20 -0.39 -13.92 0.68
CA SER A 20 0.96 -13.35 0.69
C SER A 20 0.99 -11.84 0.37
N GLN A 21 0.15 -11.36 -0.52
CA GLN A 21 0.14 -9.93 -0.88
C GLN A 21 -0.52 -9.07 0.19
N ILE A 22 -1.66 -9.49 0.76
CA ILE A 22 -2.28 -8.74 1.86
C ILE A 22 -1.44 -8.84 3.13
N GLY A 23 -0.86 -10.00 3.41
CA GLY A 23 0.02 -10.23 4.55
C GLY A 23 1.25 -9.33 4.51
N THR A 24 2.01 -9.35 3.41
CA THR A 24 3.24 -8.58 3.26
C THR A 24 2.97 -7.09 3.09
N ASN A 25 2.06 -6.72 2.17
CA ASN A 25 1.89 -5.33 1.77
C ASN A 25 1.08 -4.50 2.78
N HIS A 26 0.24 -5.16 3.60
CA HIS A 26 -0.66 -4.44 4.51
C HIS A 26 -0.55 -4.92 5.96
N LEU A 27 -0.87 -6.19 6.27
CA LEU A 27 -0.97 -6.65 7.67
C LEU A 27 0.37 -6.56 8.41
N GLY A 28 1.48 -6.90 7.77
CA GLY A 28 2.83 -6.75 8.34
C GLY A 28 3.17 -5.29 8.64
N HIS A 29 2.83 -4.37 7.74
CA HIS A 29 3.02 -2.93 7.96
C HIS A 29 2.07 -2.37 9.02
N PHE A 30 0.84 -2.88 9.08
CA PHE A 30 -0.13 -2.52 10.11
C PHE A 30 0.42 -2.86 11.50
N ALA A 31 0.83 -4.12 11.71
CA ALA A 31 1.40 -4.57 12.97
C ALA A 31 2.66 -3.77 13.34
N LEU A 32 3.63 -3.71 12.43
CA LEU A 32 4.89 -2.99 12.64
C LEU A 32 4.66 -1.53 13.00
N THR A 33 3.76 -0.85 12.30
CA THR A 33 3.47 0.56 12.55
C THR A 33 2.89 0.75 13.94
N ASN A 34 1.87 -0.03 14.34
CA ASN A 34 1.25 0.11 15.66
C ASN A 34 2.24 -0.23 16.79
N MET A 35 3.09 -1.25 16.61
CA MET A 35 4.13 -1.59 17.60
C MET A 35 5.18 -0.48 17.78
N LEU A 36 5.53 0.23 16.70
CA LEU A 36 6.53 1.30 16.73
C LEU A 36 5.95 2.69 17.01
N LEU A 37 4.63 2.86 16.89
CA LEU A 37 3.98 4.17 17.00
C LEU A 37 4.33 4.95 18.28
N PRO A 38 4.50 4.32 19.46
CA PRO A 38 4.91 5.05 20.68
C PRO A 38 6.26 5.75 20.59
N VAL A 39 7.13 5.33 19.64
CA VAL A 39 8.47 5.93 19.44
C VAL A 39 8.59 6.71 18.15
N ILE A 40 7.55 6.76 17.33
CA ILE A 40 7.51 7.58 16.11
C ILE A 40 7.15 9.01 16.49
N THR A 41 7.99 9.97 16.10
CA THR A 41 7.85 11.37 16.50
C THR A 41 7.40 12.31 15.38
N ASP A 42 7.50 11.92 14.11
CA ASP A 42 7.24 12.80 12.97
C ASP A 42 6.16 12.25 12.03
N ARG A 43 6.44 11.18 11.30
CA ARG A 43 5.48 10.68 10.30
C ARG A 43 5.62 9.20 9.96
N VAL A 44 4.54 8.64 9.40
CA VAL A 44 4.51 7.32 8.77
C VAL A 44 4.19 7.49 7.30
N VAL A 45 4.99 6.92 6.40
CA VAL A 45 4.74 6.93 4.96
C VAL A 45 4.51 5.50 4.48
N THR A 46 3.35 5.23 3.88
CA THR A 46 2.99 3.89 3.39
C THR A 46 2.96 3.85 1.87
N VAL A 47 3.70 2.89 1.29
CA VAL A 47 3.79 2.77 -0.17
C VAL A 47 2.57 2.02 -0.73
N SER A 48 1.78 2.73 -1.54
CA SER A 48 0.64 2.22 -2.29
C SER A 48 0.98 2.11 -3.79
N SER A 49 -0.04 2.08 -4.64
CA SER A 49 0.08 2.00 -6.10
C SER A 49 -1.19 2.54 -6.76
N MET A 50 -1.09 2.98 -8.02
CA MET A 50 -2.27 3.26 -8.85
C MET A 50 -3.15 2.01 -9.07
N MET A 51 -2.62 0.81 -8.84
CA MET A 51 -3.41 -0.43 -8.87
C MET A 51 -4.50 -0.50 -7.80
N HIS A 52 -4.50 0.39 -6.79
CA HIS A 52 -5.62 0.55 -5.87
C HIS A 52 -6.96 0.88 -6.56
N LEU A 53 -6.93 1.44 -7.77
CA LEU A 53 -8.12 1.73 -8.58
C LEU A 53 -8.88 0.46 -8.96
N PHE A 54 -8.20 -0.67 -9.07
CA PHE A 54 -8.75 -1.99 -9.38
C PHE A 54 -8.93 -2.87 -8.13
N GLY A 55 -8.63 -2.31 -6.95
CA GLY A 55 -8.77 -3.00 -5.67
C GLY A 55 -10.20 -2.96 -5.14
N TYR A 56 -10.57 -4.02 -4.43
CA TYR A 56 -11.80 -4.11 -3.64
C TYR A 56 -11.50 -4.80 -2.31
N ILE A 57 -11.97 -4.23 -1.18
CA ILE A 57 -11.80 -4.84 0.13
C ILE A 57 -12.96 -5.79 0.40
N SER A 58 -12.67 -7.08 0.43
CA SER A 58 -13.59 -8.10 0.93
C SER A 58 -13.30 -8.35 2.40
N LEU A 59 -14.08 -7.73 3.28
CA LEU A 59 -13.89 -7.87 4.74
C LEU A 59 -14.17 -9.30 5.23
N THR A 60 -15.02 -10.04 4.53
CA THR A 60 -15.34 -11.44 4.87
C THR A 60 -14.38 -12.45 4.26
N ASP A 61 -13.58 -12.05 3.27
CA ASP A 61 -12.61 -12.92 2.60
C ASP A 61 -11.37 -12.13 2.14
N LEU A 62 -10.69 -11.51 3.10
CA LEU A 62 -9.47 -10.74 2.85
C LEU A 62 -8.35 -11.62 2.29
N ASN A 63 -8.33 -12.90 2.68
CA ASN A 63 -7.33 -13.90 2.34
C ASN A 63 -7.63 -14.74 1.08
N TRP A 64 -8.68 -14.40 0.32
CA TRP A 64 -9.04 -15.13 -0.91
C TRP A 64 -9.28 -16.65 -0.70
N LYS A 65 -9.88 -17.04 0.41
CA LYS A 65 -10.14 -18.46 0.75
C LYS A 65 -11.41 -18.99 0.09
N SER A 66 -12.41 -18.15 -0.17
CA SER A 66 -13.74 -18.54 -0.65
C SER A 66 -14.06 -18.10 -2.08
N ARG A 67 -13.10 -17.51 -2.78
CA ARG A 67 -13.25 -17.04 -4.16
C ARG A 67 -12.00 -17.39 -4.99
N PRO A 68 -12.12 -17.49 -6.35
CA PRO A 68 -10.96 -17.71 -7.21
C PRO A 68 -9.90 -16.62 -7.01
N TYR A 69 -8.65 -17.04 -6.81
CA TYR A 69 -7.54 -16.11 -6.65
C TYR A 69 -7.14 -15.48 -7.99
N LEU A 70 -7.07 -14.19 -7.99
CA LEU A 70 -6.60 -13.41 -9.13
C LEU A 70 -5.48 -12.46 -8.64
N ALA A 71 -4.24 -12.70 -9.09
CA ALA A 71 -3.04 -12.06 -8.57
C ALA A 71 -3.07 -10.53 -8.66
N TRP A 72 -3.54 -9.95 -9.76
CA TRP A 72 -3.65 -8.49 -9.92
C TRP A 72 -4.75 -7.85 -9.07
N PRO A 73 -5.98 -8.40 -8.99
CA PRO A 73 -6.98 -7.95 -8.01
C PRO A 73 -6.54 -8.08 -6.56
N ALA A 74 -5.81 -9.14 -6.18
CA ALA A 74 -5.26 -9.30 -4.84
C ALA A 74 -4.19 -8.23 -4.55
N TYR A 75 -3.32 -7.93 -5.51
CA TYR A 75 -2.40 -6.80 -5.41
C TYR A 75 -3.14 -5.47 -5.26
N GLY A 76 -4.13 -5.21 -6.11
CA GLY A 76 -4.98 -4.01 -6.02
C GLY A 76 -5.67 -3.88 -4.66
N GLN A 77 -6.19 -4.99 -4.11
CA GLN A 77 -6.75 -5.06 -2.75
C GLN A 77 -5.73 -4.61 -1.71
N SER A 78 -4.50 -5.15 -1.75
CA SER A 78 -3.46 -4.81 -0.78
C SER A 78 -3.05 -3.32 -0.85
N LYS A 79 -3.03 -2.73 -2.05
CA LYS A 79 -2.68 -1.32 -2.25
C LYS A 79 -3.83 -0.37 -1.90
N LEU A 80 -5.08 -0.80 -2.09
CA LEU A 80 -6.25 -0.10 -1.56
C LEU A 80 -6.26 -0.14 -0.02
N ALA A 81 -5.93 -1.29 0.57
CA ALA A 81 -5.82 -1.44 2.02
C ALA A 81 -4.80 -0.45 2.60
N ASN A 82 -3.67 -0.21 1.92
CA ASN A 82 -2.66 0.74 2.35
C ASN A 82 -3.16 2.20 2.35
N LEU A 83 -4.01 2.60 1.41
CA LEU A 83 -4.62 3.94 1.42
C LEU A 83 -5.66 4.08 2.54
N LEU A 84 -6.49 3.06 2.74
CA LEU A 84 -7.48 3.04 3.82
C LEU A 84 -6.81 3.04 5.20
N PHE A 85 -5.72 2.28 5.36
CA PHE A 85 -4.86 2.29 6.54
C PHE A 85 -4.30 3.69 6.82
N THR A 86 -3.73 4.35 5.81
CA THR A 86 -3.17 5.70 5.96
C THR A 86 -4.22 6.70 6.43
N SER A 87 -5.42 6.67 5.83
CA SER A 87 -6.52 7.57 6.20
C SER A 87 -7.02 7.31 7.62
N GLU A 88 -7.20 6.06 8.01
CA GLU A 88 -7.67 5.72 9.36
C GLU A 88 -6.59 5.96 10.42
N LEU A 89 -5.32 5.70 10.10
CA LEU A 89 -4.19 6.03 10.97
C LEU A 89 -4.15 7.54 11.25
N GLN A 90 -4.24 8.38 10.21
CA GLN A 90 -4.26 9.84 10.39
C GLN A 90 -5.45 10.29 11.25
N ARG A 91 -6.62 9.72 11.03
CA ARG A 91 -7.81 10.05 11.83
C ARG A 91 -7.60 9.71 13.30
N ARG A 92 -7.02 8.54 13.60
CA ARG A 92 -6.74 8.09 14.98
C ARG A 92 -5.67 8.94 15.63
N LEU A 93 -4.57 9.23 14.93
CA LEU A 93 -3.52 10.14 15.42
C LEU A 93 -4.08 11.51 15.77
N SER A 94 -4.91 12.08 14.90
CA SER A 94 -5.55 13.38 15.16
C SER A 94 -6.49 13.33 16.37
N ALA A 95 -7.25 12.25 16.53
CA ALA A 95 -8.14 12.06 17.68
C ALA A 95 -7.38 11.89 19.01
N ALA A 96 -6.20 11.31 18.98
CA ALA A 96 -5.29 11.16 20.13
C ALA A 96 -4.45 12.44 20.40
N GLY A 97 -4.61 13.51 19.60
CA GLY A 97 -3.80 14.73 19.75
C GLY A 97 -2.32 14.54 19.37
N SER A 98 -1.98 13.46 18.67
CA SER A 98 -0.60 13.18 18.27
C SER A 98 -0.13 14.14 17.15
N PRO A 99 1.11 14.67 17.24
CA PRO A 99 1.70 15.47 16.17
C PRO A 99 2.11 14.64 14.94
N VAL A 100 2.15 13.32 15.07
CA VAL A 100 2.57 12.40 14.00
C VAL A 100 1.60 12.47 12.83
N LYS A 101 2.15 12.51 11.60
CA LYS A 101 1.35 12.53 10.37
C LYS A 101 1.45 11.20 9.64
N ALA A 102 0.35 10.77 9.02
CA ALA A 102 0.32 9.61 8.14
C ALA A 102 0.16 10.06 6.68
N HIS A 103 1.03 9.55 5.81
CA HIS A 103 1.02 9.81 4.36
C HIS A 103 1.07 8.51 3.57
N ALA A 104 0.62 8.56 2.34
CA ALA A 104 0.84 7.50 1.38
C ALA A 104 1.62 8.03 0.16
N ALA A 105 2.39 7.16 -0.48
CA ALA A 105 3.07 7.48 -1.73
C ALA A 105 2.93 6.33 -2.73
N HIS A 106 3.01 6.63 -4.03
CA HIS A 106 3.18 5.60 -5.06
C HIS A 106 4.28 6.00 -6.04
N PRO A 107 5.13 5.03 -6.46
CA PRO A 107 6.32 5.31 -7.26
C PRO A 107 6.01 5.65 -8.73
N GLY A 108 4.75 5.62 -9.16
CA GLY A 108 4.41 5.59 -10.57
C GLY A 108 4.67 4.20 -11.15
N TYR A 109 5.14 4.14 -12.39
CA TYR A 109 5.57 2.89 -13.03
C TYR A 109 7.09 2.85 -13.08
N SER A 110 7.70 2.12 -12.16
CA SER A 110 9.16 1.94 -12.11
C SER A 110 9.54 0.47 -12.33
N ALA A 111 10.64 0.23 -13.05
CA ALA A 111 11.24 -1.09 -13.19
C ALA A 111 11.93 -1.46 -11.88
N THR A 112 11.21 -2.14 -11.01
CA THR A 112 11.77 -2.70 -9.78
C THR A 112 11.79 -4.22 -9.89
N ASN A 113 12.60 -4.90 -9.07
CA ASN A 113 12.65 -6.38 -8.98
C ASN A 113 11.29 -7.04 -8.63
N LEU A 114 10.26 -6.25 -8.32
CA LEU A 114 8.89 -6.73 -8.08
C LEU A 114 8.28 -7.48 -9.27
N GLN A 115 8.76 -7.25 -10.49
CA GLN A 115 8.23 -7.87 -11.72
C GLN A 115 8.85 -9.24 -12.04
N GLY A 116 9.93 -9.65 -11.36
CA GLY A 116 10.64 -10.91 -11.61
C GLY A 116 9.93 -12.18 -11.13
N HIS A 117 8.84 -12.06 -10.40
CA HIS A 117 8.17 -13.19 -9.74
C HIS A 117 6.84 -13.63 -10.38
N THR A 118 6.48 -13.10 -11.55
CA THR A 118 5.33 -13.59 -12.30
C THR A 118 5.67 -14.94 -12.93
N GLY A 119 5.12 -16.04 -12.41
CA GLY A 119 5.44 -17.43 -12.78
C GLY A 119 5.08 -17.86 -14.21
N SER A 120 4.97 -16.97 -15.18
CA SER A 120 4.67 -17.27 -16.59
C SER A 120 5.81 -16.82 -17.50
N ARG A 121 6.44 -17.79 -18.20
CA ARG A 121 7.52 -17.55 -19.18
C ARG A 121 7.08 -16.67 -20.39
N TRP A 122 5.80 -16.59 -20.70
CA TRP A 122 5.25 -15.72 -21.75
C TRP A 122 4.98 -14.31 -21.23
N GLY A 123 4.45 -14.19 -20.02
CA GLY A 123 4.25 -12.90 -19.37
C GLY A 123 5.55 -12.15 -19.14
N SER A 124 6.66 -12.85 -18.86
CA SER A 124 7.98 -12.22 -18.67
C SER A 124 8.58 -11.62 -19.94
N ARG A 125 8.31 -12.19 -21.13
CA ARG A 125 8.83 -11.64 -22.42
C ARG A 125 8.07 -10.40 -22.86
N VAL A 126 6.74 -10.38 -22.74
CA VAL A 126 5.91 -9.21 -23.08
C VAL A 126 6.11 -8.09 -22.06
N ALA A 127 6.23 -8.43 -20.76
CA ALA A 127 6.57 -7.47 -19.71
C ALA A 127 8.00 -6.90 -19.88
N GLY A 128 8.95 -7.70 -20.36
CA GLY A 128 10.34 -7.27 -20.60
C GLY A 128 10.49 -6.20 -21.68
N ILE A 129 9.67 -6.23 -22.74
CA ILE A 129 9.69 -5.22 -23.81
C ILE A 129 8.95 -3.95 -23.34
N GLY A 130 7.80 -4.10 -22.64
CA GLY A 130 7.08 -2.97 -22.04
C GLY A 130 7.89 -2.26 -20.95
N ASN A 131 8.67 -3.00 -20.17
CA ASN A 131 9.55 -2.46 -19.13
C ASN A 131 10.67 -1.57 -19.66
N LYS A 132 11.31 -1.92 -20.77
CA LYS A 132 12.38 -1.10 -21.37
C LYS A 132 11.91 0.26 -21.89
N VAL A 133 10.62 0.40 -22.21
CA VAL A 133 10.07 1.61 -22.84
C VAL A 133 9.29 2.47 -21.84
N MET A 134 8.64 1.86 -20.84
CA MET A 134 7.70 2.56 -19.95
C MET A 134 8.16 2.65 -18.49
N ALA A 135 9.07 1.80 -18.03
CA ALA A 135 9.56 1.83 -16.68
C ALA A 135 10.51 3.01 -16.46
N THR A 136 10.30 3.72 -15.37
CA THR A 136 11.26 4.69 -14.83
C THR A 136 12.27 3.97 -13.94
N ASP A 137 13.45 4.56 -13.75
CA ASP A 137 14.48 3.99 -12.87
C ASP A 137 14.03 3.97 -11.39
N ALA A 138 14.77 3.28 -10.55
CA ALA A 138 14.49 3.17 -9.12
C ALA A 138 14.54 4.54 -8.42
N ASP A 139 15.40 5.44 -8.86
CA ASP A 139 15.53 6.79 -8.31
C ASP A 139 14.27 7.62 -8.56
N PHE A 140 13.68 7.51 -9.75
CA PHE A 140 12.40 8.15 -10.02
C PHE A 140 11.29 7.60 -9.10
N GLY A 141 11.23 6.29 -8.89
CA GLY A 141 10.26 5.66 -7.98
C GLY A 141 10.43 6.10 -6.53
N ALA A 142 11.67 6.30 -6.09
CA ALA A 142 11.97 6.73 -4.72
C ALA A 142 11.58 8.19 -4.43
N ARG A 143 11.60 9.08 -5.44
CA ARG A 143 11.34 10.54 -5.27
C ARG A 143 10.03 10.82 -4.59
N GLN A 144 8.96 10.11 -4.91
CA GLN A 144 7.63 10.31 -4.34
C GLN A 144 7.59 9.96 -2.87
N THR A 145 8.25 8.87 -2.49
CA THR A 145 8.39 8.45 -1.10
C THR A 145 9.27 9.43 -0.33
N LEU A 146 10.41 9.83 -0.90
CA LEU A 146 11.30 10.83 -0.29
C LEU A 146 10.59 12.18 -0.10
N TYR A 147 9.81 12.61 -1.10
CA TYR A 147 9.00 13.82 -0.97
C TYR A 147 7.98 13.72 0.15
N ALA A 148 7.27 12.58 0.27
CA ALA A 148 6.31 12.35 1.35
C ALA A 148 6.98 12.29 2.73
N VAL A 149 8.26 11.88 2.80
CA VAL A 149 9.05 11.88 4.04
C VAL A 149 9.54 13.27 4.43
N SER A 150 9.94 14.12 3.47
CA SER A 150 10.66 15.37 3.75
C SER A 150 9.81 16.63 3.65
N ALA A 151 8.73 16.63 2.84
CA ALA A 151 7.94 17.82 2.64
C ALA A 151 6.91 18.05 3.76
N GLU A 152 6.61 19.33 4.04
CA GLU A 152 5.50 19.69 4.91
C GLU A 152 4.17 19.47 4.18
N LEU A 153 3.44 18.44 4.56
CA LEU A 153 2.19 18.00 3.94
C LEU A 153 1.05 17.92 4.96
N PRO A 154 -0.18 18.23 4.54
CA PRO A 154 -1.34 17.89 5.35
C PRO A 154 -1.39 16.37 5.62
N GLY A 155 -1.83 15.99 6.81
CA GLY A 155 -2.06 14.57 7.13
C GLY A 155 -2.99 13.91 6.10
N ASP A 156 -2.84 12.60 5.90
CA ASP A 156 -3.56 11.81 4.88
C ASP A 156 -3.26 12.21 3.42
N SER A 157 -2.10 12.86 3.15
CA SER A 157 -1.68 13.13 1.78
C SER A 157 -1.32 11.85 1.03
N PHE A 158 -1.68 11.79 -0.26
CA PHE A 158 -1.25 10.73 -1.18
C PHE A 158 -0.42 11.35 -2.30
N ILE A 159 0.84 10.96 -2.39
CA ILE A 159 1.86 11.55 -3.26
C ILE A 159 2.21 10.58 -4.38
N GLY A 160 2.33 11.12 -5.58
CA GLY A 160 2.72 10.36 -6.77
C GLY A 160 3.19 11.26 -7.90
N PRO A 161 3.56 10.69 -9.06
CA PRO A 161 3.79 11.47 -10.27
C PRO A 161 2.48 12.10 -10.75
N ARG A 162 2.52 13.37 -11.16
CA ARG A 162 1.34 14.16 -11.55
C ARG A 162 0.47 13.50 -12.63
N PHE A 163 1.08 12.75 -13.54
CA PHE A 163 0.38 12.03 -14.62
C PHE A 163 0.22 10.53 -14.30
N ALA A 164 0.03 10.18 -13.05
CA ALA A 164 -0.16 8.83 -12.52
C ALA A 164 1.05 7.89 -12.70
N MET A 165 1.68 7.87 -13.86
CA MET A 165 2.82 6.99 -14.17
C MET A 165 4.15 7.73 -14.25
N ARG A 166 4.13 9.00 -14.63
CA ARG A 166 5.32 9.86 -14.87
C ARG A 166 5.01 11.32 -14.52
N GLY A 167 6.05 12.16 -14.52
CA GLY A 167 5.92 13.59 -14.32
C GLY A 167 6.44 14.05 -12.95
N PRO A 168 6.28 15.35 -12.64
CA PRO A 168 6.72 15.90 -11.36
C PRO A 168 5.96 15.28 -10.19
N THR A 169 6.64 15.18 -9.06
CA THR A 169 6.09 14.71 -7.79
C THR A 169 5.05 15.69 -7.26
N GLY A 170 3.93 15.18 -6.77
CA GLY A 170 2.86 15.99 -6.19
C GLY A 170 1.67 15.16 -5.71
N PRO A 171 0.57 15.84 -5.29
CA PRO A 171 -0.64 15.15 -4.89
C PRO A 171 -1.20 14.23 -5.98
N SER A 172 -1.60 13.03 -5.60
CA SER A 172 -2.15 12.01 -6.49
C SER A 172 -3.63 11.74 -6.18
N PRO A 173 -4.47 11.46 -7.17
CA PRO A 173 -5.88 11.16 -6.95
C PRO A 173 -6.07 9.80 -6.28
N ARG A 174 -7.10 9.70 -5.42
CA ARG A 174 -7.56 8.46 -4.81
C ARG A 174 -8.91 8.05 -5.40
N SER A 175 -9.13 6.74 -5.52
CA SER A 175 -10.44 6.20 -5.88
C SER A 175 -11.50 6.56 -4.82
N PRO A 176 -12.79 6.57 -5.18
CA PRO A 176 -13.87 6.72 -4.19
C PRO A 176 -13.81 5.65 -3.09
N LEU A 177 -13.41 4.41 -3.42
CA LEU A 177 -13.25 3.33 -2.45
C LEU A 177 -12.14 3.63 -1.44
N ALA A 178 -11.04 4.26 -1.85
CA ALA A 178 -9.94 4.65 -0.98
C ALA A 178 -10.28 5.81 -0.03
N ARG A 179 -11.44 6.46 -0.21
CA ARG A 179 -11.96 7.54 0.66
C ARG A 179 -13.09 7.08 1.56
N LYS A 180 -13.51 5.82 1.47
CA LYS A 180 -14.65 5.31 2.21
C LYS A 180 -14.29 5.02 3.68
N GLN A 181 -14.56 5.97 4.56
CA GLN A 181 -14.23 5.89 5.99
C GLN A 181 -14.80 4.67 6.70
N SER A 182 -16.04 4.26 6.36
CA SER A 182 -16.63 3.05 6.96
C SER A 182 -15.82 1.79 6.64
N THR A 183 -15.32 1.66 5.41
CA THR A 183 -14.44 0.55 5.02
C THR A 183 -13.08 0.65 5.69
N ALA A 184 -12.53 1.86 5.83
CA ALA A 184 -11.25 2.08 6.51
C ALA A 184 -11.31 1.64 7.98
N ARG A 185 -12.37 2.02 8.71
CA ARG A 185 -12.60 1.60 10.10
C ARG A 185 -12.79 0.09 10.23
N ALA A 186 -13.61 -0.51 9.37
CA ALA A 186 -13.87 -1.95 9.40
C ALA A 186 -12.59 -2.75 9.06
N LEU A 187 -11.81 -2.30 8.07
CA LEU A 187 -10.52 -2.92 7.74
C LEU A 187 -9.52 -2.77 8.90
N TRP A 188 -9.49 -1.63 9.57
CA TRP A 188 -8.66 -1.41 10.74
C TRP A 188 -8.96 -2.43 11.84
N THR A 189 -10.23 -2.53 12.24
CA THR A 189 -10.66 -3.50 13.28
C THR A 189 -10.34 -4.94 12.88
N LEU A 190 -10.57 -5.31 11.61
CA LEU A 190 -10.19 -6.63 11.11
C LEU A 190 -8.68 -6.84 11.15
N SER A 191 -7.88 -5.82 10.82
CA SER A 191 -6.41 -5.91 10.88
C SER A 191 -5.91 -6.05 12.31
N GLU A 192 -6.50 -5.35 13.29
CA GLU A 192 -6.22 -5.53 14.73
C GLU A 192 -6.46 -6.99 15.15
N GLN A 193 -7.61 -7.55 14.78
CA GLN A 193 -7.97 -8.94 15.10
C GLN A 193 -7.01 -9.95 14.46
N LEU A 194 -6.65 -9.76 13.18
CA LEU A 194 -5.78 -10.67 12.44
C LEU A 194 -4.33 -10.63 12.91
N THR A 195 -3.84 -9.47 13.32
CA THR A 195 -2.44 -9.28 13.73
C THR A 195 -2.25 -9.30 15.25
N ALA A 196 -3.32 -9.41 16.02
CA ALA A 196 -3.30 -9.28 17.48
C ALA A 196 -2.55 -8.01 17.95
N THR A 197 -2.70 -6.90 17.21
CA THR A 197 -2.01 -5.62 17.46
C THR A 197 -3.03 -4.50 17.52
N GLU A 198 -3.04 -3.73 18.60
CA GLU A 198 -3.96 -2.62 18.80
C GLU A 198 -3.31 -1.26 18.56
N PHE A 199 -4.12 -0.23 18.37
CA PHE A 199 -3.66 1.16 18.30
C PHE A 199 -3.19 1.62 19.68
N PRO A 200 -1.93 2.08 19.85
CA PRO A 200 -1.31 2.25 21.15
C PRO A 200 -1.47 3.65 21.80
N LEU A 201 -2.16 4.61 21.14
CA LEU A 201 -2.30 6.00 21.62
C LEU A 201 -3.73 6.34 22.03
#